data_b5d5e33c072496700d7ff897c79c0411
#
_entry.id   b5d5e33c072496700d7ff897c79c0411
#
_cell.length_a   1.000
_cell.length_b   1.000
_cell.length_c   1.000
_cell.angle_alpha   90.00
_cell.angle_beta   90.00
_cell.angle_gamma   90.00
#
_symmetry.space_group_name_H-M   'P 1'
#
loop_
_entity.id
_entity.type
_entity.pdbx_description
1 polymer ?
#
loop_
_entity_poly.entity_id
_entity_poly.type
_entity_poly.pdbx_seq_one_letter_code
_entity_poly.pdbx_strand_id
1 'polypeptide(L)'
;MNKEKEFLLWFEQMERGDVAIVGGKSSSLGEMTSKTDVPVPYGFATTAYAYRYFIEKSGLKEKMQAILAELTDVENSALLRDVSARLREAIMAEEMPEDLKAAIAAAYEELGKKVGEAEPYVAVRSSATAEDLPDASFAGQQDTYLNVKGAENIIAKVKECYASCFTDRAVYYREKQGFDHIEVALSAVIQMMVFSKAAGVMFTVNVATGDDSNILIEAAFGLGEYVVQGTVTPDNYTVSKAENKIVDRCVNEQDVMLVRKEGGDCEELPVPEAERNVQTLTDEQILELAGYAKKIEAHYGCYMDM
;
A
#
# COMPACT_ATOMS: atom_id res chain seq x y z
N MET A 1 -5.84 24.73 -7.54
CA MET A 1 -5.27 24.12 -6.33
C MET A 1 -3.80 23.85 -6.62
N ASN A 2 -2.88 24.24 -5.73
CA ASN A 2 -1.46 23.90 -5.91
C ASN A 2 -1.17 22.63 -5.09
N LYS A 3 -1.31 21.45 -5.73
CA LYS A 3 -1.11 20.15 -5.10
C LYS A 3 0.23 20.01 -4.34
N GLU A 4 1.28 20.67 -4.82
CA GLU A 4 2.63 20.60 -4.24
C GLU A 4 2.75 21.22 -2.85
N LYS A 5 1.75 22.03 -2.41
CA LYS A 5 1.74 22.72 -1.11
C LYS A 5 0.61 22.28 -0.21
N GLU A 6 -0.16 21.30 -0.62
CA GLU A 6 -1.23 20.72 0.19
C GLU A 6 -0.65 19.64 1.11
N PHE A 7 -1.13 19.55 2.35
CA PHE A 7 -0.76 18.47 3.26
C PHE A 7 -1.35 17.13 2.85
N LEU A 8 -2.56 17.15 2.26
CA LEU A 8 -3.33 15.98 1.93
C LEU A 8 -3.98 16.13 0.55
N LEU A 9 -4.13 15.01 -0.14
CA LEU A 9 -4.93 14.91 -1.35
C LEU A 9 -5.88 13.72 -1.22
N TRP A 10 -7.13 13.89 -1.68
CA TRP A 10 -8.09 12.81 -1.86
C TRP A 10 -7.78 12.04 -3.15
N PHE A 11 -8.16 10.76 -3.24
CA PHE A 11 -7.91 9.98 -4.46
C PHE A 11 -8.52 10.66 -5.69
N GLU A 12 -9.70 11.27 -5.57
CA GLU A 12 -10.34 12.01 -6.67
C GLU A 12 -9.56 13.25 -7.15
N GLN A 13 -8.56 13.66 -6.39
CA GLN A 13 -7.69 14.81 -6.71
C GLN A 13 -6.34 14.39 -7.28
N MET A 14 -6.04 13.09 -7.31
CA MET A 14 -4.75 12.56 -7.73
C MET A 14 -4.82 12.01 -9.16
N GLU A 15 -3.70 12.05 -9.85
CA GLU A 15 -3.53 11.50 -11.19
C GLU A 15 -2.19 10.75 -11.28
N ARG A 16 -2.02 9.94 -12.32
CA ARG A 16 -0.80 9.17 -12.59
C ARG A 16 0.49 10.02 -12.55
N GLY A 17 0.40 11.28 -12.95
CA GLY A 17 1.53 12.22 -12.95
C GLY A 17 1.95 12.72 -11.57
N ASP A 18 1.17 12.47 -10.52
CA ASP A 18 1.41 13.01 -9.17
C ASP A 18 2.38 12.15 -8.32
N VAL A 19 3.14 11.22 -8.92
CA VAL A 19 4.08 10.32 -8.20
C VAL A 19 5.05 11.09 -7.31
N ALA A 20 5.58 12.22 -7.78
CA ALA A 20 6.48 13.06 -6.99
C ALA A 20 5.81 13.73 -5.77
N ILE A 21 4.47 13.79 -5.76
CA ILE A 21 3.67 14.44 -4.72
C ILE A 21 3.14 13.42 -3.71
N VAL A 22 2.62 12.28 -4.18
CA VAL A 22 1.91 11.30 -3.33
C VAL A 22 2.45 9.87 -3.42
N GLY A 23 3.52 9.65 -4.19
CA GLY A 23 4.09 8.33 -4.42
C GLY A 23 3.31 7.47 -5.42
N GLY A 24 3.90 6.34 -5.84
CA GLY A 24 3.37 5.46 -6.88
C GLY A 24 2.01 4.87 -6.53
N LYS A 25 1.87 4.26 -5.35
CA LYS A 25 0.61 3.64 -4.92
C LYS A 25 -0.55 4.63 -4.86
N SER A 26 -0.34 5.81 -4.28
CA SER A 26 -1.38 6.85 -4.17
C SER A 26 -1.80 7.39 -5.53
N SER A 27 -0.84 7.66 -6.41
CA SER A 27 -1.11 8.18 -7.75
C SER A 27 -1.88 7.16 -8.59
N SER A 28 -1.57 5.86 -8.49
CA SER A 28 -2.29 4.79 -9.16
C SER A 28 -3.72 4.64 -8.65
N LEU A 29 -3.94 4.67 -7.31
CA LEU A 29 -5.29 4.66 -6.73
C LEU A 29 -6.11 5.88 -7.19
N GLY A 30 -5.50 7.07 -7.22
CA GLY A 30 -6.13 8.28 -7.70
C GLY A 30 -6.49 8.22 -9.18
N GLU A 31 -5.58 7.76 -10.03
CA GLU A 31 -5.83 7.56 -11.45
C GLU A 31 -6.99 6.60 -11.70
N MET A 32 -7.02 5.46 -11.01
CA MET A 32 -8.13 4.51 -11.11
C MET A 32 -9.45 5.11 -10.65
N THR A 33 -9.47 5.85 -9.53
CA THR A 33 -10.67 6.51 -9.01
C THR A 33 -11.20 7.57 -9.95
N SER A 34 -10.31 8.34 -10.59
CA SER A 34 -10.69 9.53 -11.39
C SER A 34 -10.93 9.22 -12.85
N LYS A 35 -10.30 8.20 -13.42
CA LYS A 35 -10.26 7.95 -14.86
C LYS A 35 -10.85 6.59 -15.27
N THR A 36 -11.19 5.74 -14.32
CA THR A 36 -11.80 4.43 -14.59
C THR A 36 -13.09 4.26 -13.81
N ASP A 37 -13.88 3.24 -14.16
CA ASP A 37 -15.07 2.82 -13.43
C ASP A 37 -14.79 1.61 -12.50
N VAL A 38 -13.51 1.35 -12.24
CA VAL A 38 -13.10 0.30 -11.29
C VAL A 38 -13.39 0.78 -9.86
N PRO A 39 -14.07 -0.04 -9.05
CA PRO A 39 -14.40 0.36 -7.69
C PRO A 39 -13.16 0.41 -6.80
N VAL A 40 -12.74 1.62 -6.43
CA VAL A 40 -11.64 1.87 -5.50
C VAL A 40 -12.24 2.34 -4.17
N PRO A 41 -11.92 1.69 -3.03
CA PRO A 41 -12.36 2.17 -1.73
C PRO A 41 -11.90 3.60 -1.46
N TYR A 42 -12.74 4.41 -0.83
CA TYR A 42 -12.44 5.81 -0.50
C TYR A 42 -11.17 5.95 0.31
N GLY A 43 -10.44 7.02 0.06
CA GLY A 43 -9.23 7.33 0.80
C GLY A 43 -8.60 8.65 0.41
N PHE A 44 -7.57 8.98 1.16
CA PHE A 44 -6.72 10.15 0.92
C PHE A 44 -5.26 9.79 1.25
N ALA A 45 -4.34 10.64 0.87
CA ALA A 45 -2.94 10.44 1.21
C ALA A 45 -2.31 11.74 1.72
N THR A 46 -1.35 11.62 2.63
CA THR A 46 -0.44 12.73 2.92
C THR A 46 0.47 12.96 1.71
N THR A 47 0.98 14.16 1.54
CA THR A 47 1.86 14.48 0.42
C THR A 47 3.35 14.43 0.83
N ALA A 48 4.24 14.42 -0.15
CA ALA A 48 5.67 14.64 0.06
C ALA A 48 5.95 15.99 0.76
N TYR A 49 5.11 16.99 0.50
CA TYR A 49 5.19 18.28 1.20
C TYR A 49 4.90 18.12 2.70
N ALA A 50 3.87 17.36 3.07
CA ALA A 50 3.54 17.09 4.48
C ALA A 50 4.71 16.40 5.21
N TYR A 51 5.35 15.42 4.57
CA TYR A 51 6.53 14.76 5.10
C TYR A 51 7.69 15.75 5.32
N ARG A 52 8.06 16.53 4.29
CA ARG A 52 9.13 17.53 4.40
C ARG A 52 8.82 18.60 5.43
N TYR A 53 7.58 19.06 5.50
CA TYR A 53 7.10 20.01 6.49
C TYR A 53 7.28 19.47 7.92
N PHE A 54 6.93 18.20 8.17
CA PHE A 54 7.17 17.55 9.45
C PHE A 54 8.67 17.52 9.79
N ILE A 55 9.52 17.04 8.87
CA ILE A 55 10.98 16.96 9.08
C ILE A 55 11.59 18.33 9.39
N GLU A 56 11.17 19.38 8.67
CA GLU A 56 11.70 20.73 8.87
C GLU A 56 11.20 21.38 10.17
N LYS A 57 9.92 21.31 10.44
CA LYS A 57 9.30 21.95 11.61
C LYS A 57 9.72 21.35 12.94
N SER A 58 10.00 20.05 12.97
CA SER A 58 10.49 19.36 14.16
C SER A 58 12.01 19.48 14.38
N GLY A 59 12.75 20.10 13.44
CA GLY A 59 14.22 20.17 13.51
C GLY A 59 14.90 18.81 13.28
N LEU A 60 14.18 17.84 12.71
CA LEU A 60 14.70 16.50 12.46
C LEU A 60 15.80 16.48 11.40
N LYS A 61 15.78 17.43 10.44
CA LYS A 61 16.71 17.41 9.30
C LYS A 61 18.15 17.35 9.74
N GLU A 62 18.56 18.25 10.61
CA GLU A 62 19.95 18.33 11.13
C GLU A 62 20.32 17.11 11.95
N LYS A 63 19.39 16.63 12.78
CA LYS A 63 19.57 15.43 13.61
C LYS A 63 19.77 14.18 12.75
N MET A 64 18.95 14.02 11.71
CA MET A 64 19.03 12.90 10.77
C MET A 64 20.34 12.96 9.95
N GLN A 65 20.73 14.14 9.47
CA GLN A 65 22.02 14.33 8.78
C GLN A 65 23.20 13.93 9.66
N ALA A 66 23.18 14.30 10.94
CA ALA A 66 24.24 13.92 11.89
C ALA A 66 24.31 12.40 12.10
N ILE A 67 23.17 11.73 12.22
CA ILE A 67 23.10 10.26 12.34
C ILE A 67 23.59 9.58 11.06
N LEU A 68 23.13 10.04 9.88
CA LEU A 68 23.54 9.50 8.57
C LEU A 68 25.05 9.66 8.33
N ALA A 69 25.68 10.74 8.80
CA ALA A 69 27.13 10.94 8.66
C ALA A 69 27.96 9.88 9.37
N GLU A 70 27.38 9.14 10.32
CA GLU A 70 28.03 8.02 10.99
C GLU A 70 28.04 6.73 10.14
N LEU A 71 27.18 6.63 9.11
CA LEU A 71 27.12 5.49 8.18
C LEU A 71 28.30 5.54 7.20
N THR A 72 29.49 5.17 7.67
CA THR A 72 30.73 5.20 6.87
C THR A 72 30.91 3.96 5.99
N ASP A 73 30.20 2.89 6.28
CA ASP A 73 30.24 1.62 5.53
C ASP A 73 28.88 0.93 5.59
N VAL A 74 28.15 0.98 4.50
CA VAL A 74 26.81 0.36 4.36
C VAL A 74 26.85 -1.16 4.35
N GLU A 75 27.99 -1.79 4.03
CA GLU A 75 28.15 -3.24 4.08
C GLU A 75 28.33 -3.73 5.52
N ASN A 76 28.65 -2.86 6.45
CA ASN A 76 28.68 -3.21 7.86
C ASN A 76 27.23 -3.29 8.40
N SER A 77 26.66 -4.50 8.40
CA SER A 77 25.28 -4.74 8.80
C SER A 77 24.95 -4.31 10.25
N ALA A 78 25.93 -4.29 11.15
CA ALA A 78 25.72 -3.82 12.53
C ALA A 78 25.57 -2.29 12.56
N LEU A 79 26.46 -1.57 11.86
CA LEU A 79 26.43 -0.12 11.74
C LEU A 79 25.16 0.33 11.02
N LEU A 80 24.80 -0.33 9.92
CA LEU A 80 23.58 -0.04 9.15
C LEU A 80 22.34 -0.18 10.05
N ARG A 81 22.23 -1.25 10.83
CA ARG A 81 21.10 -1.46 11.75
C ARG A 81 21.03 -0.40 12.85
N ASP A 82 22.18 -0.04 13.44
CA ASP A 82 22.24 1.00 14.47
C ASP A 82 21.78 2.35 13.92
N VAL A 83 22.36 2.80 12.82
CA VAL A 83 22.02 4.07 12.17
C VAL A 83 20.53 4.10 11.77
N SER A 84 20.04 3.03 11.13
CA SER A 84 18.64 2.91 10.73
C SER A 84 17.67 2.94 11.93
N ALA A 85 18.01 2.26 13.02
CA ALA A 85 17.20 2.26 14.24
C ALA A 85 17.14 3.67 14.86
N ARG A 86 18.27 4.34 14.99
CA ARG A 86 18.37 5.69 15.55
C ARG A 86 17.63 6.73 14.70
N LEU A 87 17.61 6.60 13.36
CA LEU A 87 16.84 7.46 12.49
C LEU A 87 15.33 7.27 12.73
N ARG A 88 14.86 6.03 12.80
CA ARG A 88 13.45 5.73 13.08
C ARG A 88 13.04 6.21 14.48
N GLU A 89 13.87 5.97 15.50
CA GLU A 89 13.64 6.47 16.85
C GLU A 89 13.59 7.99 16.89
N ALA A 90 14.46 8.69 16.16
CA ALA A 90 14.44 10.14 16.07
C ALA A 90 13.13 10.66 15.49
N ILE A 91 12.61 10.06 14.41
CA ILE A 91 11.32 10.41 13.81
C ILE A 91 10.18 10.12 14.79
N MET A 92 10.19 8.96 15.44
CA MET A 92 9.14 8.56 16.37
C MET A 92 9.12 9.38 17.67
N ALA A 93 10.23 9.95 18.06
CA ALA A 93 10.33 10.79 19.27
C ALA A 93 9.76 12.20 19.08
N GLU A 94 9.75 12.72 17.85
CA GLU A 94 9.28 14.08 17.60
C GLU A 94 7.75 14.13 17.47
N GLU A 95 7.16 15.24 17.90
CA GLU A 95 5.73 15.48 17.73
C GLU A 95 5.43 15.99 16.32
N MET A 96 4.36 15.45 15.73
CA MET A 96 3.86 15.97 14.47
C MET A 96 3.26 17.37 14.68
N PRO A 97 3.51 18.36 13.80
CA PRO A 97 2.95 19.71 13.90
C PRO A 97 1.43 19.70 14.03
N GLU A 98 0.89 20.57 14.89
CA GLU A 98 -0.56 20.59 15.22
C GLU A 98 -1.45 20.84 14.00
N ASP A 99 -1.01 21.70 13.08
CA ASP A 99 -1.74 21.98 11.84
C ASP A 99 -1.80 20.74 10.91
N LEU A 100 -0.74 19.95 10.86
CA LEU A 100 -0.73 18.69 10.10
C LEU A 100 -1.61 17.62 10.79
N LYS A 101 -1.53 17.50 12.14
CA LYS A 101 -2.43 16.62 12.91
C LYS A 101 -3.90 16.99 12.67
N ALA A 102 -4.22 18.26 12.74
CA ALA A 102 -5.58 18.76 12.52
C ALA A 102 -6.07 18.48 11.09
N ALA A 103 -5.20 18.61 10.09
CA ALA A 103 -5.54 18.30 8.70
C ALA A 103 -5.87 16.80 8.52
N ILE A 104 -5.05 15.89 9.08
CA ILE A 104 -5.29 14.44 9.03
C ILE A 104 -6.59 14.08 9.74
N ALA A 105 -6.83 14.63 10.94
CA ALA A 105 -8.04 14.37 11.69
C ALA A 105 -9.31 14.85 10.95
N ALA A 106 -9.27 16.05 10.36
CA ALA A 106 -10.38 16.58 9.56
C ALA A 106 -10.68 15.74 8.32
N ALA A 107 -9.63 15.26 7.61
CA ALA A 107 -9.80 14.38 6.47
C ALA A 107 -10.38 13.02 6.87
N TYR A 108 -9.98 12.48 8.01
CA TYR A 108 -10.56 11.23 8.53
C TYR A 108 -12.04 11.39 8.92
N GLU A 109 -12.41 12.50 9.56
CA GLU A 109 -13.82 12.82 9.84
C GLU A 109 -14.64 12.94 8.54
N GLU A 110 -14.08 13.57 7.52
CA GLU A 110 -14.72 13.69 6.20
C GLU A 110 -14.84 12.32 5.50
N LEU A 111 -13.83 11.45 5.62
CA LEU A 111 -13.91 10.07 5.16
C LEU A 111 -15.09 9.35 5.81
N GLY A 112 -15.24 9.50 7.13
CA GLY A 112 -16.37 8.94 7.86
C GLY A 112 -17.73 9.40 7.33
N LYS A 113 -17.86 10.69 7.00
CA LYS A 113 -19.08 11.25 6.38
C LYS A 113 -19.35 10.66 4.99
N LYS A 114 -18.28 10.49 4.16
CA LYS A 114 -18.39 9.92 2.82
C LYS A 114 -18.87 8.46 2.84
N VAL A 115 -18.43 7.67 3.83
CA VAL A 115 -18.76 6.24 3.92
C VAL A 115 -19.95 5.94 4.84
N GLY A 116 -20.48 6.95 5.56
CA GLY A 116 -21.61 6.80 6.47
C GLY A 116 -21.28 6.12 7.80
N GLU A 117 -20.00 6.12 8.20
CA GLU A 117 -19.48 5.56 9.46
C GLU A 117 -18.62 6.60 10.16
N ALA A 118 -18.94 6.94 11.42
CA ALA A 118 -18.26 8.04 12.15
C ALA A 118 -16.74 7.83 12.28
N GLU A 119 -16.31 6.60 12.49
CA GLU A 119 -14.90 6.22 12.58
C GLU A 119 -14.66 4.94 11.79
N PRO A 120 -14.50 5.02 10.45
CA PRO A 120 -14.25 3.85 9.64
C PRO A 120 -12.87 3.25 9.93
N TYR A 121 -12.78 1.92 9.85
CA TYR A 121 -11.47 1.28 9.83
C TYR A 121 -10.75 1.59 8.53
N VAL A 122 -9.45 1.88 8.61
CA VAL A 122 -8.60 2.19 7.47
C VAL A 122 -7.34 1.34 7.47
N ALA A 123 -6.78 1.15 6.28
CA ALA A 123 -5.39 0.77 6.11
C ALA A 123 -4.53 2.04 6.00
N VAL A 124 -3.41 2.07 6.72
CA VAL A 124 -2.39 3.12 6.57
C VAL A 124 -1.16 2.49 5.93
N ARG A 125 -0.78 2.96 4.74
CA ARG A 125 0.25 2.34 3.90
C ARG A 125 1.24 3.37 3.42
N SER A 126 2.52 3.02 3.42
CA SER A 126 3.54 3.88 2.81
C SER A 126 3.44 3.90 1.29
N SER A 127 3.76 5.05 0.70
CA SER A 127 3.84 5.28 -0.74
C SER A 127 5.01 6.21 -1.01
N ALA A 128 6.16 5.66 -1.41
CA ALA A 128 7.36 6.46 -1.64
C ALA A 128 7.32 7.17 -3.00
N THR A 129 7.87 8.37 -3.04
CA THR A 129 7.98 9.15 -4.29
C THR A 129 8.99 8.57 -5.28
N ALA A 130 9.81 7.63 -4.84
CA ALA A 130 10.82 6.94 -5.64
C ALA A 130 10.56 5.43 -5.77
N GLU A 131 9.36 4.92 -5.40
CA GLU A 131 9.08 3.48 -5.30
C GLU A 131 9.10 2.76 -6.66
N ASP A 132 8.63 3.41 -7.71
CA ASP A 132 8.43 2.84 -9.04
C ASP A 132 9.27 3.59 -10.10
N LEU A 133 10.52 3.89 -9.81
CA LEU A 133 11.42 4.42 -10.82
C LEU A 133 11.84 3.31 -11.79
N PRO A 134 12.04 3.60 -13.10
CA PRO A 134 12.38 2.60 -14.12
C PRO A 134 13.60 1.74 -13.77
N ASP A 135 14.53 2.30 -13.00
CA ASP A 135 15.80 1.64 -12.64
C ASP A 135 15.89 1.31 -11.14
N ALA A 136 14.80 1.52 -10.36
CA ALA A 136 14.83 1.35 -8.93
C ALA A 136 13.46 0.92 -8.39
N SER A 137 13.39 -0.21 -7.70
CA SER A 137 12.16 -0.71 -7.05
C SER A 137 12.34 -0.80 -5.54
N PHE A 138 11.50 -0.07 -4.80
CA PHE A 138 11.39 -0.16 -3.35
C PHE A 138 10.25 -1.09 -2.91
N ALA A 139 9.79 -1.96 -3.78
CA ALA A 139 8.68 -2.87 -3.52
C ALA A 139 8.91 -3.70 -2.25
N GLY A 140 7.90 -3.78 -1.38
CA GLY A 140 7.93 -4.60 -0.16
C GLY A 140 8.89 -4.13 0.94
N GLN A 141 9.46 -2.93 0.84
CA GLN A 141 10.41 -2.42 1.82
C GLN A 141 9.79 -1.54 2.91
N GLN A 142 8.49 -1.27 2.82
CA GLN A 142 7.78 -0.30 3.65
C GLN A 142 6.56 -0.91 4.31
N ASP A 143 6.13 -0.30 5.42
CA ASP A 143 5.12 -0.88 6.29
C ASP A 143 3.68 -0.62 5.82
N THR A 144 2.80 -1.55 6.16
CA THR A 144 1.34 -1.46 6.01
C THR A 144 0.69 -1.79 7.36
N TYR A 145 -0.21 -0.92 7.80
CA TYR A 145 -0.98 -1.08 9.03
C TYR A 145 -2.45 -1.23 8.67
N LEU A 146 -3.02 -2.37 9.01
CA LEU A 146 -4.42 -2.70 8.76
C LEU A 146 -5.29 -2.38 9.99
N ASN A 147 -6.58 -2.22 9.77
CA ASN A 147 -7.59 -2.04 10.82
C ASN A 147 -7.33 -0.88 11.79
N VAL A 148 -6.70 0.18 11.30
CA VAL A 148 -6.46 1.39 12.11
C VAL A 148 -7.78 2.14 12.27
N LYS A 149 -8.08 2.61 13.49
CA LYS A 149 -9.30 3.33 13.81
C LYS A 149 -9.01 4.50 14.77
N GLY A 150 -9.68 5.63 14.55
CA GLY A 150 -9.51 6.85 15.34
C GLY A 150 -8.36 7.74 14.83
N ALA A 151 -8.59 9.05 14.86
CA ALA A 151 -7.66 10.04 14.30
C ALA A 151 -6.25 9.97 14.92
N GLU A 152 -6.16 9.81 16.24
CA GLU A 152 -4.87 9.74 16.95
C GLU A 152 -4.05 8.52 16.50
N ASN A 153 -4.70 7.36 16.36
CA ASN A 153 -4.04 6.15 15.87
C ASN A 153 -3.58 6.30 14.42
N ILE A 154 -4.40 6.93 13.57
CA ILE A 154 -4.03 7.21 12.17
C ILE A 154 -2.80 8.12 12.13
N ILE A 155 -2.77 9.20 12.91
CA ILE A 155 -1.64 10.11 13.02
C ILE A 155 -0.37 9.36 13.48
N ALA A 156 -0.49 8.47 14.47
CA ALA A 156 0.60 7.63 14.91
C ALA A 156 1.11 6.71 13.79
N LYS A 157 0.20 6.06 13.04
CA LYS A 157 0.58 5.18 11.92
C LYS A 157 1.15 5.95 10.72
N VAL A 158 0.70 7.16 10.44
CA VAL A 158 1.34 8.04 9.46
C VAL A 158 2.79 8.32 9.85
N LYS A 159 3.05 8.60 11.13
CA LYS A 159 4.42 8.81 11.62
C LYS A 159 5.27 7.53 11.54
N GLU A 160 4.70 6.37 11.83
CA GLU A 160 5.36 5.08 11.64
C GLU A 160 5.67 4.82 10.15
N CYS A 161 4.74 5.14 9.22
CA CYS A 161 5.02 5.11 7.79
C CYS A 161 6.22 6.02 7.45
N TYR A 162 6.27 7.24 7.97
CA TYR A 162 7.42 8.14 7.74
C TYR A 162 8.72 7.54 8.25
N ALA A 163 8.71 6.89 9.41
CA ALA A 163 9.87 6.21 9.97
C ALA A 163 10.29 5.00 9.11
N SER A 164 9.35 4.30 8.46
CA SER A 164 9.66 3.14 7.61
C SER A 164 10.52 3.48 6.40
N CYS A 165 10.60 4.76 6.02
CA CYS A 165 11.56 5.25 5.03
C CYS A 165 13.02 4.93 5.41
N PHE A 166 13.30 4.68 6.69
CA PHE A 166 14.63 4.41 7.23
C PHE A 166 14.78 2.99 7.80
N THR A 167 14.11 2.00 7.20
CA THR A 167 14.44 0.59 7.44
C THR A 167 15.84 0.29 6.90
N ASP A 168 16.50 -0.72 7.45
CA ASP A 168 17.84 -1.15 7.04
C ASP A 168 17.93 -1.36 5.53
N ARG A 169 16.91 -2.05 4.98
CA ARG A 169 16.81 -2.33 3.54
C ARG A 169 16.67 -1.05 2.72
N ALA A 170 15.84 -0.11 3.16
CA ALA A 170 15.62 1.14 2.45
C ALA A 170 16.86 2.04 2.49
N VAL A 171 17.56 2.10 3.62
CA VAL A 171 18.83 2.85 3.75
C VAL A 171 19.91 2.21 2.89
N TYR A 172 20.10 0.88 2.97
CA TYR A 172 21.06 0.15 2.14
C TYR A 172 20.83 0.38 0.64
N TYR A 173 19.58 0.22 0.22
CA TYR A 173 19.21 0.38 -1.18
C TYR A 173 19.50 1.79 -1.71
N ARG A 174 19.09 2.85 -0.97
CA ARG A 174 19.37 4.23 -1.37
C ARG A 174 20.86 4.52 -1.47
N GLU A 175 21.65 4.04 -0.51
CA GLU A 175 23.10 4.19 -0.54
C GLU A 175 23.71 3.54 -1.79
N LYS A 176 23.28 2.31 -2.11
CA LYS A 176 23.74 1.59 -3.31
C LYS A 176 23.35 2.25 -4.62
N GLN A 177 22.20 2.92 -4.65
CA GLN A 177 21.72 3.61 -5.83
C GLN A 177 22.17 5.09 -5.90
N GLY A 178 22.86 5.60 -4.86
CA GLY A 178 23.32 6.96 -4.81
C GLY A 178 22.22 8.01 -4.61
N PHE A 179 21.08 7.61 -4.00
CA PHE A 179 20.02 8.55 -3.64
C PHE A 179 20.34 9.26 -2.33
N ASP A 180 20.06 10.56 -2.27
CA ASP A 180 20.11 11.31 -1.01
C ASP A 180 19.02 10.82 -0.06
N HIS A 181 19.41 10.42 1.14
CA HIS A 181 18.51 9.86 2.15
C HIS A 181 17.46 10.85 2.64
N ILE A 182 17.73 12.14 2.61
CA ILE A 182 16.82 13.20 3.10
C ILE A 182 15.87 13.68 2.02
N GLU A 183 16.31 13.68 0.74
CA GLU A 183 15.50 14.16 -0.37
C GLU A 183 14.36 13.18 -0.77
N VAL A 184 14.53 11.89 -0.49
CA VAL A 184 13.46 10.91 -0.70
C VAL A 184 12.34 11.17 0.30
N ALA A 185 11.19 11.56 -0.22
CA ALA A 185 10.00 11.81 0.57
C ALA A 185 9.03 10.62 0.52
N LEU A 186 8.20 10.55 1.52
CA LEU A 186 7.19 9.49 1.66
C LEU A 186 5.81 10.11 1.86
N SER A 187 4.84 9.54 1.18
CA SER A 187 3.41 9.73 1.40
C SER A 187 2.86 8.57 2.23
N ALA A 188 1.85 8.81 3.03
CA ALA A 188 1.07 7.79 3.69
C ALA A 188 -0.34 7.77 3.11
N VAL A 189 -0.76 6.63 2.59
CA VAL A 189 -2.12 6.36 2.09
C VAL A 189 -3.00 5.98 3.26
N ILE A 190 -4.13 6.66 3.41
CA ILE A 190 -5.17 6.31 4.37
C ILE A 190 -6.39 5.89 3.55
N GLN A 191 -6.70 4.60 3.52
CA GLN A 191 -7.74 4.02 2.69
C GLN A 191 -8.71 3.20 3.53
N MET A 192 -10.02 3.35 3.26
CA MET A 192 -11.06 2.56 3.92
C MET A 192 -10.78 1.07 3.76
N MET A 193 -10.87 0.32 4.87
CA MET A 193 -10.75 -1.14 4.86
C MET A 193 -11.97 -1.79 4.22
N VAL A 194 -11.72 -2.80 3.40
CA VAL A 194 -12.74 -3.72 2.90
C VAL A 194 -12.60 -5.04 3.67
N PHE A 195 -13.67 -5.43 4.36
CA PHE A 195 -13.71 -6.71 5.09
C PHE A 195 -14.19 -7.80 4.14
N SER A 196 -13.25 -8.28 3.33
CA SER A 196 -13.52 -9.25 2.29
C SER A 196 -13.76 -10.65 2.86
N LYS A 197 -14.66 -11.42 2.21
CA LYS A 197 -14.77 -12.88 2.40
C LYS A 197 -13.66 -13.62 1.67
N ALA A 198 -13.20 -13.05 0.56
CA ALA A 198 -12.08 -13.53 -0.23
C ALA A 198 -11.31 -12.32 -0.77
N ALA A 199 -10.00 -12.47 -0.86
CA ALA A 199 -9.09 -11.47 -1.42
C ALA A 199 -7.98 -12.17 -2.19
N GLY A 200 -7.28 -11.42 -3.03
CA GLY A 200 -6.24 -12.04 -3.84
C GLY A 200 -5.45 -11.03 -4.66
N VAL A 201 -4.76 -11.55 -5.63
CA VAL A 201 -4.00 -10.78 -6.61
C VAL A 201 -4.35 -11.24 -8.02
N MET A 202 -4.20 -10.36 -9.00
CA MET A 202 -4.39 -10.75 -10.40
C MET A 202 -3.35 -10.09 -11.31
N PHE A 203 -3.01 -10.79 -12.39
CA PHE A 203 -1.99 -10.40 -13.34
C PHE A 203 -2.55 -10.46 -14.75
N THR A 204 -2.28 -9.43 -15.55
CA THR A 204 -2.68 -9.40 -16.96
C THR A 204 -1.66 -10.03 -17.90
N VAL A 205 -0.61 -10.61 -17.37
CA VAL A 205 0.39 -11.42 -18.07
C VAL A 205 0.83 -12.56 -17.16
N ASN A 206 1.09 -13.71 -17.72
CA ASN A 206 1.74 -14.80 -16.96
C ASN A 206 3.22 -14.45 -16.74
N VAL A 207 3.56 -14.05 -15.51
CA VAL A 207 4.94 -13.61 -15.18
C VAL A 207 6.01 -14.69 -15.35
N ALA A 208 5.61 -15.98 -15.31
CA ALA A 208 6.54 -17.09 -15.47
C ALA A 208 6.84 -17.42 -16.94
N THR A 209 5.85 -17.23 -17.82
CA THR A 209 5.96 -17.62 -19.24
C THR A 209 6.00 -16.44 -20.21
N GLY A 210 5.59 -15.25 -19.76
CA GLY A 210 5.41 -14.07 -20.63
C GLY A 210 4.15 -14.14 -21.52
N ASP A 211 3.27 -15.13 -21.31
CA ASP A 211 2.02 -15.25 -22.06
C ASP A 211 1.03 -14.16 -21.62
N ASP A 212 0.64 -13.31 -22.53
CA ASP A 212 -0.27 -12.18 -22.33
C ASP A 212 -1.70 -12.45 -22.85
N SER A 213 -1.97 -13.66 -23.32
CA SER A 213 -3.29 -14.04 -23.82
C SER A 213 -4.34 -14.24 -22.71
N ASN A 214 -3.87 -14.40 -21.48
CA ASN A 214 -4.69 -14.75 -20.32
C ASN A 214 -4.51 -13.76 -19.17
N ILE A 215 -5.52 -13.71 -18.29
CA ILE A 215 -5.47 -13.07 -16.98
C ILE A 215 -5.37 -14.20 -15.94
N LEU A 216 -4.42 -14.05 -15.01
CA LEU A 216 -4.28 -14.95 -13.87
C LEU A 216 -4.89 -14.28 -12.64
N ILE A 217 -5.71 -15.02 -11.89
CA ILE A 217 -6.32 -14.56 -10.64
C ILE A 217 -5.99 -15.59 -9.57
N GLU A 218 -5.40 -15.15 -8.48
CA GLU A 218 -5.15 -15.93 -7.29
C GLU A 218 -6.03 -15.40 -6.15
N ALA A 219 -6.79 -16.26 -5.48
CA ALA A 219 -7.70 -15.84 -4.42
C ALA A 219 -7.71 -16.83 -3.25
N ALA A 220 -7.82 -16.27 -2.03
CA ALA A 220 -7.98 -17.05 -0.81
C ALA A 220 -9.06 -16.44 0.08
N PHE A 221 -9.55 -17.22 1.04
CA PHE A 221 -10.51 -16.76 2.04
C PHE A 221 -9.88 -15.69 2.96
N GLY A 222 -10.69 -14.71 3.37
CA GLY A 222 -10.30 -13.66 4.30
C GLY A 222 -9.58 -12.49 3.64
N LEU A 223 -8.66 -11.86 4.39
CA LEU A 223 -7.88 -10.71 3.97
C LEU A 223 -6.69 -11.13 3.10
N GLY A 224 -6.35 -10.32 2.11
CA GLY A 224 -5.32 -10.61 1.10
C GLY A 224 -3.89 -10.70 1.62
N GLU A 225 -3.63 -10.34 2.88
CA GLU A 225 -2.30 -10.37 3.48
C GLU A 225 -1.70 -11.80 3.43
N TYR A 226 -2.50 -12.84 3.67
CA TYR A 226 -2.04 -14.23 3.64
C TYR A 226 -1.69 -14.72 2.23
N VAL A 227 -2.35 -14.18 1.20
CA VAL A 227 -1.97 -14.45 -0.20
C VAL A 227 -0.61 -13.81 -0.50
N VAL A 228 -0.45 -12.53 -0.17
CA VAL A 228 0.78 -11.78 -0.44
C VAL A 228 1.98 -12.33 0.33
N GLN A 229 1.78 -12.78 1.56
CA GLN A 229 2.84 -13.38 2.40
C GLN A 229 3.14 -14.84 2.03
N GLY A 230 2.30 -15.48 1.20
CA GLY A 230 2.44 -16.90 0.88
C GLY A 230 2.11 -17.84 2.05
N THR A 231 1.31 -17.37 3.02
CA THR A 231 0.89 -18.17 4.19
C THR A 231 -0.12 -19.24 3.81
N VAL A 232 -0.96 -18.97 2.82
CA VAL A 232 -1.94 -19.90 2.27
C VAL A 232 -1.65 -20.19 0.80
N THR A 233 -2.06 -21.35 0.30
CA THR A 233 -2.05 -21.68 -1.12
C THR A 233 -3.36 -21.20 -1.74
N PRO A 234 -3.39 -20.13 -2.54
CA PRO A 234 -4.62 -19.60 -3.10
C PRO A 234 -5.19 -20.50 -4.19
N ASP A 235 -6.48 -20.37 -4.44
CA ASP A 235 -7.06 -20.85 -5.69
C ASP A 235 -6.51 -20.09 -6.86
N ASN A 236 -6.35 -20.77 -8.01
CA ASN A 236 -5.83 -20.18 -9.22
C ASN A 236 -6.87 -20.27 -10.34
N TYR A 237 -7.13 -19.16 -11.01
CA TYR A 237 -8.04 -19.05 -12.12
C TYR A 237 -7.35 -18.41 -13.31
N THR A 238 -7.52 -19.01 -14.49
CA THR A 238 -7.01 -18.48 -15.75
C THR A 238 -8.19 -18.10 -16.65
N VAL A 239 -8.24 -16.83 -17.05
CA VAL A 239 -9.30 -16.29 -17.89
C VAL A 239 -8.72 -15.84 -19.23
N SER A 240 -9.24 -16.39 -20.33
CA SER A 240 -8.87 -15.95 -21.69
C SER A 240 -9.34 -14.52 -21.93
N LYS A 241 -8.42 -13.63 -22.30
CA LYS A 241 -8.74 -12.24 -22.66
C LYS A 241 -9.61 -12.15 -23.90
N ALA A 242 -9.35 -13.00 -24.89
CA ALA A 242 -10.05 -13.00 -26.17
C ALA A 242 -11.48 -13.55 -26.06
N GLU A 243 -11.64 -14.67 -25.34
CA GLU A 243 -12.93 -15.36 -25.24
C GLU A 243 -13.80 -14.90 -24.07
N ASN A 244 -13.20 -14.20 -23.10
CA ASN A 244 -13.81 -13.83 -21.82
C ASN A 244 -14.40 -15.03 -21.09
N LYS A 245 -13.60 -16.11 -21.02
CA LYS A 245 -13.98 -17.38 -20.40
C LYS A 245 -12.91 -17.87 -19.46
N ILE A 246 -13.30 -18.54 -18.39
CA ILE A 246 -12.41 -19.30 -17.53
C ILE A 246 -11.94 -20.50 -18.33
N VAL A 247 -10.64 -20.58 -18.60
CA VAL A 247 -10.01 -21.65 -19.38
C VAL A 247 -9.30 -22.69 -18.51
N ASP A 248 -8.94 -22.30 -17.28
CA ASP A 248 -8.36 -23.21 -16.31
C ASP A 248 -8.68 -22.77 -14.89
N ARG A 249 -8.75 -23.71 -13.96
CA ARG A 249 -8.91 -23.48 -12.53
C ARG A 249 -8.24 -24.56 -11.70
N CYS A 250 -7.60 -24.15 -10.62
CA CYS A 250 -7.06 -25.04 -9.60
C CYS A 250 -7.59 -24.58 -8.25
N VAL A 251 -8.47 -25.39 -7.64
CA VAL A 251 -8.98 -25.15 -6.29
C VAL A 251 -8.05 -25.87 -5.32
N ASN A 252 -7.50 -25.14 -4.37
CA ASN A 252 -6.57 -25.64 -3.38
C ASN A 252 -7.24 -25.73 -2.00
N GLU A 253 -6.78 -26.68 -1.18
CA GLU A 253 -7.23 -26.75 0.21
C GLU A 253 -6.72 -25.54 1.00
N GLN A 254 -7.63 -24.85 1.69
CA GLN A 254 -7.31 -23.69 2.53
C GLN A 254 -7.75 -23.97 3.96
N ASP A 255 -6.78 -24.13 4.86
CA ASP A 255 -7.04 -24.49 6.26
C ASP A 255 -7.30 -23.28 7.15
N VAL A 256 -6.69 -22.13 6.82
CA VAL A 256 -6.74 -20.92 7.63
C VAL A 256 -7.08 -19.70 6.79
N MET A 257 -7.65 -18.70 7.42
CA MET A 257 -7.95 -17.40 6.85
C MET A 257 -7.64 -16.30 7.85
N LEU A 258 -7.18 -15.15 7.37
CA LEU A 258 -7.01 -13.96 8.18
C LEU A 258 -8.29 -13.13 8.13
N VAL A 259 -8.85 -12.83 9.29
CA VAL A 259 -10.06 -12.00 9.40
C VAL A 259 -9.87 -10.87 10.39
N ARG A 260 -10.77 -9.89 10.37
CA ARG A 260 -10.81 -8.86 11.40
C ARG A 260 -11.42 -9.41 12.67
N LYS A 261 -10.74 -9.19 13.79
CA LYS A 261 -11.27 -9.43 15.12
C LYS A 261 -12.22 -8.32 15.56
N GLU A 262 -13.19 -8.67 16.40
CA GLU A 262 -13.97 -7.66 17.11
C GLU A 262 -13.02 -6.85 18.01
N GLY A 263 -12.91 -5.53 17.75
CA GLY A 263 -11.92 -4.67 18.40
C GLY A 263 -10.84 -4.12 17.47
N GLY A 264 -10.72 -4.64 16.24
CA GLY A 264 -9.93 -4.03 15.18
C GLY A 264 -8.67 -4.80 14.75
N ASP A 265 -8.08 -5.64 15.58
CA ASP A 265 -6.93 -6.46 15.21
C ASP A 265 -7.31 -7.53 14.17
N CYS A 266 -6.31 -8.06 13.47
CA CYS A 266 -6.46 -9.27 12.66
C CYS A 266 -6.28 -10.51 13.54
N GLU A 267 -7.04 -11.57 13.23
CA GLU A 267 -6.83 -12.88 13.81
C GLU A 267 -6.89 -13.97 12.74
N GLU A 268 -6.09 -15.00 12.95
CA GLU A 268 -6.18 -16.23 12.15
C GLU A 268 -7.32 -17.08 12.66
N LEU A 269 -8.22 -17.46 11.76
CA LEU A 269 -9.27 -18.41 12.02
C LEU A 269 -9.15 -19.63 11.09
N PRO A 270 -9.56 -20.82 11.55
CA PRO A 270 -9.67 -21.95 10.65
C PRO A 270 -10.80 -21.71 9.64
N VAL A 271 -10.57 -22.07 8.38
CA VAL A 271 -11.62 -22.14 7.37
C VAL A 271 -12.57 -23.29 7.77
N PRO A 272 -13.91 -23.09 7.74
CA PRO A 272 -14.86 -24.16 8.01
C PRO A 272 -14.58 -25.40 7.15
N GLU A 273 -14.59 -26.61 7.74
CA GLU A 273 -14.19 -27.84 7.05
C GLU A 273 -14.96 -28.05 5.74
N ALA A 274 -16.23 -27.67 5.71
CA ALA A 274 -17.08 -27.77 4.51
C ALA A 274 -16.67 -26.80 3.38
N GLU A 275 -15.86 -25.78 3.67
CA GLU A 275 -15.44 -24.74 2.72
C GLU A 275 -13.99 -24.88 2.27
N ARG A 276 -13.16 -25.68 2.97
CA ARG A 276 -11.71 -25.77 2.71
C ARG A 276 -11.32 -26.15 1.27
N ASN A 277 -12.14 -26.95 0.63
CA ASN A 277 -11.93 -27.45 -0.73
C ASN A 277 -12.99 -26.89 -1.71
N VAL A 278 -13.62 -25.76 -1.35
CA VAL A 278 -14.63 -25.09 -2.18
C VAL A 278 -13.98 -23.88 -2.85
N GLN A 279 -14.33 -23.68 -4.11
CA GLN A 279 -13.91 -22.52 -4.89
C GLN A 279 -14.18 -21.21 -4.14
N THR A 280 -13.14 -20.39 -4.00
CA THR A 280 -13.16 -19.13 -3.24
C THR A 280 -14.04 -18.07 -3.88
N LEU A 281 -14.03 -17.99 -5.22
CA LEU A 281 -14.78 -17.03 -6.02
C LEU A 281 -15.79 -17.75 -6.91
N THR A 282 -16.97 -17.16 -7.12
CA THR A 282 -17.90 -17.68 -8.14
C THR A 282 -17.39 -17.38 -9.56
N ASP A 283 -17.89 -18.10 -10.56
CA ASP A 283 -17.52 -17.88 -11.96
C ASP A 283 -17.85 -16.45 -12.41
N GLU A 284 -18.96 -15.88 -11.94
CA GLU A 284 -19.36 -14.50 -12.22
C GLU A 284 -18.36 -13.50 -11.65
N GLN A 285 -17.89 -13.72 -10.39
CA GLN A 285 -16.91 -12.87 -9.73
C GLN A 285 -15.54 -12.92 -10.46
N ILE A 286 -15.11 -14.12 -10.86
CA ILE A 286 -13.87 -14.30 -11.64
C ILE A 286 -13.93 -13.51 -12.95
N LEU A 287 -15.04 -13.59 -13.68
CA LEU A 287 -15.21 -12.88 -14.95
C LEU A 287 -15.36 -11.37 -14.76
N GLU A 288 -15.98 -10.91 -13.67
CA GLU A 288 -16.05 -9.50 -13.30
C GLU A 288 -14.66 -8.93 -13.02
N LEU A 289 -13.87 -9.61 -12.17
CA LEU A 289 -12.48 -9.24 -11.88
C LEU A 289 -11.61 -9.20 -13.15
N ALA A 290 -11.75 -10.21 -14.02
CA ALA A 290 -11.08 -10.19 -15.32
C ALA A 290 -11.51 -9.02 -16.20
N GLY A 291 -12.76 -8.59 -16.10
CA GLY A 291 -13.28 -7.39 -16.74
C GLY A 291 -12.59 -6.11 -16.25
N TYR A 292 -12.39 -5.97 -14.93
CA TYR A 292 -11.63 -4.86 -14.35
C TYR A 292 -10.15 -4.91 -14.77
N ALA A 293 -9.52 -6.08 -14.74
CA ALA A 293 -8.14 -6.25 -15.18
C ALA A 293 -7.92 -5.76 -16.62
N LYS A 294 -8.80 -6.12 -17.54
CA LYS A 294 -8.73 -5.65 -18.94
C LYS A 294 -8.89 -4.13 -19.08
N LYS A 295 -9.79 -3.53 -18.31
CA LYS A 295 -9.98 -2.07 -18.29
C LYS A 295 -8.75 -1.34 -17.80
N ILE A 296 -8.15 -1.83 -16.72
CA ILE A 296 -6.93 -1.25 -16.13
C ILE A 296 -5.77 -1.39 -17.11
N GLU A 297 -5.52 -2.58 -17.67
CA GLU A 297 -4.48 -2.81 -18.66
C GLU A 297 -4.65 -1.89 -19.89
N ALA A 298 -5.86 -1.77 -20.41
CA ALA A 298 -6.16 -0.89 -21.56
C ALA A 298 -5.92 0.59 -21.20
N HIS A 299 -6.25 1.02 -19.98
CA HIS A 299 -6.03 2.39 -19.53
C HIS A 299 -4.55 2.73 -19.39
N TYR A 300 -3.77 1.83 -18.79
CA TYR A 300 -2.33 2.06 -18.57
C TYR A 300 -1.48 1.75 -19.80
N GLY A 301 -1.96 0.91 -20.71
CA GLY A 301 -1.25 0.49 -21.93
C GLY A 301 -0.04 -0.41 -21.67
N CYS A 302 -0.01 -1.09 -20.53
CA CYS A 302 1.02 -2.05 -20.15
C CYS A 302 0.41 -3.18 -19.29
N TYR A 303 1.16 -4.27 -19.13
CA TYR A 303 0.74 -5.34 -18.23
C TYR A 303 0.69 -4.87 -16.79
N MET A 304 -0.30 -5.38 -16.05
CA MET A 304 -0.62 -4.92 -14.71
C MET A 304 -0.63 -6.09 -13.72
N ASP A 305 -0.18 -5.80 -12.51
CA ASP A 305 -0.47 -6.52 -11.27
C ASP A 305 -1.45 -5.72 -10.40
N MET A 306 -2.39 -6.39 -9.76
CA MET A 306 -3.51 -5.78 -9.03
C MET A 306 -3.83 -6.56 -7.77
#